data_ce08cba8075b897ffbfc4996fff443d3
#
_entry.id   ce08cba8075b897ffbfc4996fff443d3
#
_cell.length_a   1.000
_cell.length_b   1.000
_cell.length_c   1.000
_cell.angle_alpha   90.00
_cell.angle_beta   90.00
_cell.angle_gamma   90.00
#
_symmetry.space_group_name_H-M   'P 1'
#
loop_
_entity.id
_entity.type
_entity.pdbx_description
1 polymer ?
#
loop_
_entity_poly.entity_id
_entity_poly.type
_entity_poly.pdbx_seq_one_letter_code
_entity_poly.pdbx_strand_id
1 'polypeptide(L)'
;LLDEHFQLIRYAERLCTYLTTFEPLERELEKMSFTENISLTESTELTEKASLRLALGNGNMIEELMLELLEKKLQEVKPDWVGVSVPFPGNLLAGLKCAKYIRTKYEGVKIVMGGGYVNTELRQMTDTGIFRYVDYITFDDGELPLKRLIEGGELLRTAYLKEGKVEFAQ
;
A
#
# COMPACT_ATOMS: atom_id res chain seq x y z
N LEU A 1 -9.76 -17.96 -8.52
CA LEU A 1 -9.50 -16.52 -8.39
C LEU A 1 -9.38 -16.04 -6.93
N LEU A 2 -10.33 -16.37 -6.03
CA LEU A 2 -10.23 -16.02 -4.59
C LEU A 2 -9.12 -16.80 -3.87
N ASP A 3 -8.88 -18.05 -4.24
CA ASP A 3 -7.87 -18.93 -3.64
C ASP A 3 -6.44 -18.47 -3.94
N GLU A 4 -6.18 -17.90 -5.12
CA GLU A 4 -4.86 -17.41 -5.53
C GLU A 4 -4.50 -16.10 -4.80
N HIS A 5 -5.49 -15.25 -4.48
CA HIS A 5 -5.28 -14.03 -3.71
C HIS A 5 -4.95 -14.32 -2.25
N PHE A 6 -5.57 -15.34 -1.65
CA PHE A 6 -5.23 -15.83 -0.31
C PHE A 6 -3.81 -16.40 -0.26
N GLN A 7 -3.32 -17.00 -1.33
CA GLN A 7 -1.94 -17.50 -1.44
C GLN A 7 -0.93 -16.34 -1.40
N LEU A 8 -1.23 -15.20 -2.04
CA LEU A 8 -0.36 -14.02 -2.04
C LEU A 8 -0.21 -13.37 -0.66
N ILE A 9 -1.32 -13.25 0.08
CA ILE A 9 -1.31 -12.72 1.45
C ILE A 9 -0.50 -13.65 2.36
N ARG A 10 -0.70 -14.97 2.28
CA ARG A 10 0.10 -15.96 3.03
C ARG A 10 1.59 -15.97 2.65
N TYR A 11 1.91 -15.65 1.41
CA TYR A 11 3.29 -15.55 0.95
C TYR A 11 3.98 -14.31 1.52
N ALA A 12 3.28 -13.17 1.55
CA ALA A 12 3.76 -11.94 2.16
C ALA A 12 3.91 -12.08 3.68
N GLU A 13 2.96 -12.73 4.37
CA GLU A 13 3.05 -13.04 5.80
C GLU A 13 4.21 -14.00 6.12
N ARG A 14 4.42 -15.03 5.29
CA ARG A 14 5.57 -15.93 5.44
C ARG A 14 6.89 -15.23 5.16
N LEU A 15 6.93 -14.34 4.18
CA LEU A 15 8.11 -13.54 3.89
C LEU A 15 8.44 -12.62 5.08
N CYS A 16 7.45 -11.90 5.62
CA CYS A 16 7.62 -11.09 6.83
C CYS A 16 8.11 -11.94 8.02
N THR A 17 7.53 -13.12 8.24
CA THR A 17 7.96 -14.03 9.32
C THR A 17 9.37 -14.57 9.09
N TYR A 18 9.73 -14.88 7.85
CA TYR A 18 11.07 -15.35 7.50
C TYR A 18 12.12 -14.24 7.65
N LEU A 19 11.75 -13.01 7.33
CA LEU A 19 12.60 -11.84 7.41
C LEU A 19 12.86 -11.39 8.87
N THR A 20 11.94 -11.65 9.79
CA THR A 20 12.10 -11.35 11.23
C THR A 20 13.03 -12.32 11.97
N THR A 21 13.47 -13.42 11.35
CA THR A 21 14.37 -14.41 11.97
C THR A 21 15.86 -14.19 11.69
N PHE A 22 16.25 -13.17 10.93
CA PHE A 22 17.63 -12.89 10.57
C PHE A 22 18.18 -11.63 11.27
N GLU A 23 19.18 -11.76 12.12
CA GLU A 23 19.84 -10.68 12.89
C GLU A 23 20.36 -9.49 12.04
N PRO A 24 20.90 -9.66 10.83
CA PRO A 24 21.23 -8.55 9.96
C PRO A 24 20.01 -7.78 9.44
N LEU A 25 18.90 -8.46 9.37
CA LEU A 25 17.62 -7.93 8.92
C LEU A 25 16.93 -7.10 9.99
N GLU A 26 17.02 -7.53 11.25
CA GLU A 26 16.53 -6.75 12.39
C GLU A 26 17.20 -5.38 12.46
N ARG A 27 18.51 -5.30 12.21
CA ARG A 27 19.23 -4.01 12.16
C ARG A 27 18.80 -3.12 11.00
N GLU A 28 18.46 -3.68 9.84
CA GLU A 28 17.93 -2.90 8.71
C GLU A 28 16.47 -2.55 8.93
N LEU A 29 15.68 -3.43 9.53
CA LEU A 29 14.32 -3.16 9.97
C LEU A 29 14.28 -2.11 11.08
N GLU A 30 15.23 -2.13 12.03
CA GLU A 30 15.37 -1.09 13.05
C GLU A 30 15.73 0.27 12.46
N LYS A 31 16.59 0.33 11.45
CA LYS A 31 16.85 1.56 10.69
C LYS A 31 15.65 2.01 9.86
N MET A 32 14.80 1.10 9.47
CA MET A 32 13.52 1.35 8.80
C MET A 32 12.37 1.53 9.78
N SER A 33 12.59 1.18 11.06
CA SER A 33 11.53 1.19 12.05
C SER A 33 11.08 2.62 12.29
N PHE A 34 9.80 2.80 12.09
CA PHE A 34 9.05 3.99 12.45
C PHE A 34 8.98 4.22 13.96
N THR A 35 9.81 3.52 14.76
CA THR A 35 9.74 3.49 16.22
C THR A 35 10.39 4.69 16.91
N GLU A 36 10.98 5.62 16.20
CA GLU A 36 11.32 6.91 16.80
C GLU A 36 10.05 7.75 16.96
N ASN A 37 9.38 7.56 18.10
CA ASN A 37 8.38 8.46 18.69
C ASN A 37 7.28 8.95 17.75
N ILE A 38 6.61 8.05 17.05
CA ILE A 38 5.37 8.42 16.38
C ILE A 38 4.26 8.31 17.41
N SER A 39 3.92 9.44 18.00
CA SER A 39 2.60 9.61 18.61
C SER A 39 1.55 9.30 17.55
N LEU A 40 0.69 8.32 17.82
CA LEU A 40 -0.39 7.85 16.93
C LEU A 40 -1.45 8.94 16.61
N THR A 41 -1.19 10.19 16.93
CA THR A 41 -2.19 11.27 16.93
C THR A 41 -2.31 12.04 15.62
N GLU A 42 -1.43 11.83 14.62
CA GLU A 42 -1.53 12.59 13.36
C GLU A 42 -1.29 11.70 12.13
N SER A 43 -2.37 11.12 11.61
CA SER A 43 -2.39 10.30 10.39
C SER A 43 -1.81 11.03 9.17
N THR A 44 -2.01 12.33 9.08
CA THR A 44 -1.49 13.21 8.02
C THR A 44 0.04 13.24 8.01
N GLU A 45 0.66 13.38 9.19
CA GLU A 45 2.12 13.44 9.32
C GLU A 45 2.81 12.13 8.91
N LEU A 46 2.20 10.98 9.23
CA LEU A 46 2.71 9.67 8.80
C LEU A 46 2.69 9.50 7.29
N THR A 47 1.61 9.94 6.66
CA THR A 47 1.46 9.86 5.20
C THR A 47 2.45 10.76 4.49
N GLU A 48 2.64 11.99 4.99
CA GLU A 48 3.65 12.93 4.47
C GLU A 48 5.07 12.39 4.64
N LYS A 49 5.42 11.84 5.82
CA LYS A 49 6.73 11.22 6.06
C LYS A 49 6.98 10.01 5.17
N ALA A 50 5.96 9.16 4.96
CA ALA A 50 6.07 8.02 4.05
C ALA A 50 6.26 8.47 2.61
N SER A 51 5.51 9.48 2.16
CA SER A 51 5.64 10.07 0.82
C SER A 51 7.02 10.72 0.61
N LEU A 52 7.56 11.40 1.63
CA LEU A 52 8.89 12.00 1.59
C LEU A 52 10.00 10.94 1.51
N ARG A 53 9.93 9.89 2.33
CA ARG A 53 10.89 8.78 2.29
C ARG A 53 10.85 8.04 0.95
N LEU A 54 9.67 7.88 0.39
CA LEU A 54 9.49 7.30 -0.94
C LEU A 54 10.17 8.14 -2.03
N ALA A 55 10.12 9.47 -1.91
CA ALA A 55 10.78 10.39 -2.83
C ALA A 55 12.32 10.35 -2.70
N LEU A 56 12.85 10.15 -1.50
CA LEU A 56 14.30 10.17 -1.21
C LEU A 56 15.05 8.91 -1.66
N GLY A 57 14.38 7.80 -1.95
CA GLY A 57 14.94 6.69 -2.73
C GLY A 57 16.07 5.87 -2.08
N ASN A 58 16.07 5.70 -0.75
CA ASN A 58 17.04 4.83 -0.08
C ASN A 58 16.56 3.36 -0.16
N GLY A 59 16.91 2.66 -1.24
CA GLY A 59 16.70 1.22 -1.36
C GLY A 59 17.63 0.43 -0.43
N ASN A 60 17.12 -0.65 0.14
CA ASN A 60 17.91 -1.66 0.84
C ASN A 60 17.64 -3.04 0.21
N MET A 61 18.43 -4.03 0.60
CA MET A 61 18.33 -5.40 0.08
C MET A 61 16.90 -5.99 0.22
N ILE A 62 16.17 -5.64 1.27
CA ILE A 62 14.80 -6.11 1.51
C ILE A 62 13.85 -5.51 0.48
N GLU A 63 14.00 -4.21 0.23
CA GLU A 63 13.21 -3.50 -0.77
C GLU A 63 13.46 -4.05 -2.17
N GLU A 64 14.73 -4.27 -2.52
CA GLU A 64 15.10 -4.84 -3.81
C GLU A 64 14.47 -6.22 -3.99
N LEU A 65 14.58 -7.10 -3.00
CA LEU A 65 13.97 -8.43 -3.04
C LEU A 65 12.42 -8.36 -3.12
N MET A 66 11.82 -7.46 -2.36
CA MET A 66 10.36 -7.25 -2.41
C MET A 66 9.91 -6.83 -3.81
N LEU A 67 10.62 -5.88 -4.42
CA LEU A 67 10.28 -5.38 -5.75
C LEU A 67 10.56 -6.41 -6.85
N GLU A 68 11.60 -7.23 -6.70
CA GLU A 68 11.89 -8.34 -7.61
C GLU A 68 10.77 -9.40 -7.59
N LEU A 69 10.32 -9.77 -6.39
CA LEU A 69 9.19 -10.71 -6.23
C LEU A 69 7.89 -10.14 -6.79
N LEU A 70 7.64 -8.84 -6.56
CA LEU A 70 6.50 -8.13 -7.13
C LEU A 70 6.55 -8.15 -8.65
N GLU A 71 7.71 -7.81 -9.23
CA GLU A 71 7.91 -7.80 -10.68
C GLU A 71 7.61 -9.17 -11.30
N LYS A 72 8.18 -10.22 -10.73
CA LYS A 72 7.93 -11.59 -11.18
C LYS A 72 6.44 -11.92 -11.19
N LYS A 73 5.72 -11.50 -10.13
CA LYS A 73 4.28 -11.76 -10.02
C LYS A 73 3.45 -10.94 -11.01
N LEU A 74 3.81 -9.69 -11.21
CA LEU A 74 3.14 -8.83 -12.19
C LEU A 74 3.30 -9.34 -13.63
N GLN A 75 4.49 -9.83 -13.97
CA GLN A 75 4.75 -10.44 -15.28
C GLN A 75 3.96 -11.72 -15.51
N GLU A 76 3.81 -12.54 -14.46
CA GLU A 76 3.04 -13.79 -14.51
C GLU A 76 1.54 -13.53 -14.67
N VAL A 77 0.99 -12.62 -13.85
CA VAL A 77 -0.48 -12.41 -13.75
C VAL A 77 -0.98 -11.38 -14.75
N LYS A 78 -0.18 -10.35 -15.08
CA LYS A 78 -0.56 -9.21 -15.94
C LYS A 78 -1.90 -8.59 -15.53
N PRO A 79 -2.03 -8.09 -14.30
CA PRO A 79 -3.29 -7.64 -13.76
C PRO A 79 -3.70 -6.27 -14.32
N ASP A 80 -5.00 -6.03 -14.48
CA ASP A 80 -5.57 -4.69 -14.72
C ASP A 80 -5.73 -3.90 -13.41
N TRP A 81 -5.89 -4.63 -12.29
CA TRP A 81 -6.07 -4.07 -10.95
C TRP A 81 -5.11 -4.70 -9.95
N VAL A 82 -4.54 -3.88 -9.08
CA VAL A 82 -3.70 -4.33 -7.96
C VAL A 82 -4.25 -3.77 -6.66
N GLY A 83 -4.60 -4.67 -5.74
CA GLY A 83 -4.98 -4.33 -4.37
C GLY A 83 -3.77 -4.36 -3.44
N VAL A 84 -3.57 -3.27 -2.68
CA VAL A 84 -2.53 -3.15 -1.66
C VAL A 84 -3.18 -3.12 -0.29
N SER A 85 -3.00 -4.19 0.50
CA SER A 85 -3.49 -4.24 1.88
C SER A 85 -2.45 -3.70 2.85
N VAL A 86 -2.84 -2.71 3.64
CA VAL A 86 -2.02 -2.09 4.69
C VAL A 86 -2.66 -2.36 6.04
N PRO A 87 -2.34 -3.49 6.68
CA PRO A 87 -2.93 -3.85 7.97
C PRO A 87 -2.41 -3.01 9.14
N PHE A 88 -1.14 -2.58 9.09
CA PHE A 88 -0.47 -1.85 10.16
C PHE A 88 0.33 -0.66 9.61
N PRO A 89 0.68 0.35 10.45
CA PRO A 89 1.45 1.54 10.04
C PRO A 89 2.77 1.19 9.34
N GLY A 90 3.50 0.19 9.83
CA GLY A 90 4.79 -0.24 9.27
C GLY A 90 4.69 -0.76 7.83
N ASN A 91 3.51 -1.19 7.37
CA ASN A 91 3.30 -1.68 6.02
C ASN A 91 3.04 -0.56 5.00
N LEU A 92 2.72 0.66 5.45
CA LEU A 92 2.35 1.77 4.55
C LEU A 92 3.48 2.11 3.58
N LEU A 93 4.71 2.28 4.08
CA LEU A 93 5.85 2.62 3.23
C LEU A 93 6.14 1.53 2.18
N ALA A 94 6.12 0.25 2.59
CA ALA A 94 6.31 -0.87 1.68
C ALA A 94 5.20 -0.91 0.61
N GLY A 95 3.94 -0.73 1.02
CA GLY A 95 2.80 -0.65 0.11
C GLY A 95 2.93 0.49 -0.91
N LEU A 96 3.35 1.68 -0.47
CA LEU A 96 3.59 2.83 -1.36
C LEU A 96 4.78 2.61 -2.30
N LYS A 97 5.84 1.92 -1.87
CA LYS A 97 6.96 1.54 -2.73
C LYS A 97 6.52 0.58 -3.83
N CYS A 98 5.71 -0.42 -3.49
CA CYS A 98 5.09 -1.31 -4.47
C CYS A 98 4.20 -0.53 -5.46
N ALA A 99 3.33 0.35 -4.97
CA ALA A 99 2.47 1.18 -5.80
C ALA A 99 3.26 2.09 -6.74
N LYS A 100 4.30 2.76 -6.24
CA LYS A 100 5.22 3.57 -7.05
C LYS A 100 5.89 2.75 -8.16
N TYR A 101 6.38 1.55 -7.81
CA TYR A 101 7.00 0.66 -8.77
C TYR A 101 6.04 0.29 -9.90
N ILE A 102 4.81 -0.13 -9.55
CA ILE A 102 3.76 -0.47 -10.51
C ILE A 102 3.45 0.74 -11.39
N ARG A 103 3.20 1.90 -10.78
CA ARG A 103 2.89 3.14 -11.50
C ARG A 103 3.97 3.54 -12.50
N THR A 104 5.24 3.25 -12.18
CA THR A 104 6.37 3.62 -13.04
C THR A 104 6.56 2.65 -14.21
N LYS A 105 6.27 1.36 -14.03
CA LYS A 105 6.57 0.32 -15.02
C LYS A 105 5.35 -0.23 -15.76
N TYR A 106 4.18 -0.11 -15.20
CA TYR A 106 2.95 -0.73 -15.71
C TYR A 106 1.87 0.33 -15.93
N GLU A 107 1.92 0.95 -17.12
CA GLU A 107 0.93 1.95 -17.51
C GLU A 107 -0.47 1.31 -17.60
N GLY A 108 -1.48 2.02 -17.09
CA GLY A 108 -2.88 1.58 -17.13
C GLY A 108 -3.32 0.68 -15.99
N VAL A 109 -2.41 0.09 -15.22
CA VAL A 109 -2.78 -0.70 -14.03
C VAL A 109 -3.40 0.20 -12.97
N LYS A 110 -4.59 -0.16 -12.50
CA LYS A 110 -5.27 0.53 -11.41
C LYS A 110 -4.81 0.00 -10.06
N ILE A 111 -4.55 0.91 -9.13
CA ILE A 111 -4.04 0.56 -7.81
C ILE A 111 -5.04 1.02 -6.75
N VAL A 112 -5.50 0.08 -5.94
CA VAL A 112 -6.41 0.34 -4.81
C VAL A 112 -5.73 -0.05 -3.50
N MET A 113 -5.81 0.83 -2.50
CA MET A 113 -5.27 0.59 -1.17
C MET A 113 -6.39 0.42 -0.15
N GLY A 114 -6.22 -0.52 0.77
CA GLY A 114 -7.16 -0.78 1.85
C GLY A 114 -6.46 -1.45 3.03
N GLY A 115 -7.23 -1.92 4.01
CA GLY A 115 -6.73 -2.65 5.18
C GLY A 115 -6.94 -1.93 6.50
N GLY A 116 -6.54 -2.56 7.61
CA GLY A 116 -6.83 -2.09 8.96
C GLY A 116 -6.31 -0.68 9.26
N TYR A 117 -5.06 -0.40 8.92
CA TYR A 117 -4.47 0.94 9.09
C TYR A 117 -5.20 2.01 8.28
N VAL A 118 -5.57 1.69 7.05
CA VAL A 118 -6.34 2.59 6.18
C VAL A 118 -7.67 2.96 6.84
N ASN A 119 -8.34 1.96 7.41
CA ASN A 119 -9.65 2.15 8.06
C ASN A 119 -9.60 3.03 9.30
N THR A 120 -8.52 2.97 10.08
CA THR A 120 -8.41 3.73 11.33
C THR A 120 -7.81 5.11 11.11
N GLU A 121 -6.77 5.22 10.28
CA GLU A 121 -5.93 6.42 10.23
C GLU A 121 -6.15 7.29 8.98
N LEU A 122 -6.60 6.71 7.86
CA LEU A 122 -6.71 7.46 6.61
C LEU A 122 -8.11 7.98 6.27
N ARG A 123 -9.10 7.77 7.14
CA ARG A 123 -10.49 8.21 6.90
C ARG A 123 -10.67 9.72 6.79
N GLN A 124 -9.81 10.48 7.40
CA GLN A 124 -9.87 11.96 7.41
C GLN A 124 -8.66 12.58 6.69
N MET A 125 -8.00 11.78 5.87
CA MET A 125 -6.81 12.19 5.15
C MET A 125 -7.13 13.33 4.18
N THR A 126 -6.33 14.38 4.22
CA THR A 126 -6.37 15.51 3.27
C THR A 126 -5.15 15.55 2.36
N ASP A 127 -4.12 14.74 2.65
CA ASP A 127 -2.91 14.65 1.84
C ASP A 127 -3.21 14.05 0.47
N THR A 128 -2.93 14.80 -0.57
CA THR A 128 -3.10 14.37 -1.96
C THR A 128 -1.89 13.60 -2.49
N GLY A 129 -0.77 13.60 -1.77
CA GLY A 129 0.50 13.00 -2.20
C GLY A 129 0.41 11.51 -2.43
N ILE A 130 -0.39 10.80 -1.66
CA ILE A 130 -0.60 9.36 -1.78
C ILE A 130 -1.22 8.99 -3.14
N PHE A 131 -2.09 9.83 -3.69
CA PHE A 131 -2.77 9.60 -4.98
C PHE A 131 -1.85 9.77 -6.20
N ARG A 132 -0.59 10.12 -6.02
CA ARG A 132 0.44 9.97 -7.07
C ARG A 132 0.72 8.50 -7.39
N TYR A 133 0.46 7.62 -6.43
CA TYR A 133 0.83 6.21 -6.49
C TYR A 133 -0.38 5.28 -6.51
N VAL A 134 -1.48 5.66 -5.85
CA VAL A 134 -2.72 4.88 -5.83
C VAL A 134 -3.85 5.64 -6.52
N ASP A 135 -4.82 4.92 -7.09
CA ASP A 135 -6.00 5.55 -7.71
C ASP A 135 -7.12 5.71 -6.69
N TYR A 136 -7.28 4.72 -5.82
CA TYR A 136 -8.39 4.64 -4.86
C TYR A 136 -7.92 4.13 -3.51
N ILE A 137 -8.60 4.58 -2.46
CA ILE A 137 -8.44 4.07 -1.10
C ILE A 137 -9.80 3.62 -0.62
N THR A 138 -9.94 2.32 -0.29
CA THR A 138 -11.21 1.74 0.15
C THR A 138 -11.23 1.51 1.64
N PHE A 139 -12.40 1.73 2.25
CA PHE A 139 -12.62 1.64 3.68
C PHE A 139 -13.56 0.49 4.05
N ASP A 140 -13.61 0.20 5.34
CA ASP A 140 -14.39 -0.85 5.98
C ASP A 140 -13.96 -2.25 5.53
N ASP A 141 -14.88 -3.15 5.28
CA ASP A 141 -14.63 -4.53 4.84
C ASP A 141 -14.02 -4.64 3.44
N GLY A 142 -13.96 -3.56 2.68
CA GLY A 142 -13.22 -3.46 1.42
C GLY A 142 -13.79 -4.28 0.24
N GLU A 143 -14.46 -5.41 0.47
CA GLU A 143 -14.94 -6.30 -0.59
C GLU A 143 -15.97 -5.64 -1.50
N LEU A 144 -16.97 -4.99 -0.92
CA LEU A 144 -18.00 -4.32 -1.68
C LEU A 144 -17.50 -3.07 -2.41
N PRO A 145 -16.71 -2.17 -1.79
CA PRO A 145 -16.05 -1.08 -2.47
C PRO A 145 -15.18 -1.57 -3.64
N LEU A 146 -14.33 -2.57 -3.42
CA LEU A 146 -13.47 -3.13 -4.46
C LEU A 146 -14.27 -3.73 -5.62
N LYS A 147 -15.32 -4.48 -5.31
CA LYS A 147 -16.22 -5.03 -6.33
C LYS A 147 -16.83 -3.93 -7.19
N ARG A 148 -17.33 -2.85 -6.56
CA ARG A 148 -17.91 -1.71 -7.28
C ARG A 148 -16.91 -1.02 -8.20
N LEU A 149 -15.67 -0.83 -7.72
CA LEU A 149 -14.59 -0.27 -8.53
C LEU A 149 -14.30 -1.10 -9.78
N ILE A 150 -14.18 -2.44 -9.63
CA ILE A 150 -13.86 -3.35 -10.73
C ILE A 150 -15.02 -3.45 -11.73
N GLU A 151 -16.25 -3.47 -11.26
CA GLU A 151 -17.45 -3.56 -12.09
C GLU A 151 -17.84 -2.20 -12.74
N GLY A 152 -17.16 -1.10 -12.41
CA GLY A 152 -17.48 0.23 -12.93
C GLY A 152 -18.77 0.81 -12.35
N GLY A 153 -19.17 0.40 -11.16
CA GLY A 153 -20.34 0.91 -10.45
C GLY A 153 -20.08 2.25 -9.75
N GLU A 154 -21.08 2.74 -9.02
CA GLU A 154 -20.92 3.91 -8.16
C GLU A 154 -19.87 3.64 -7.08
N LEU A 155 -19.01 4.64 -6.83
CA LEU A 155 -18.02 4.56 -5.75
C LEU A 155 -18.73 4.47 -4.40
N LEU A 156 -18.23 3.62 -3.53
CA LEU A 156 -18.77 3.37 -2.20
C LEU A 156 -17.62 3.30 -1.21
N ARG A 157 -17.71 4.00 -0.10
CA ARG A 157 -16.70 3.97 0.99
C ARG A 157 -15.27 4.07 0.44
N THR A 158 -15.07 5.01 -0.49
CA THR A 158 -13.83 5.12 -1.27
C THR A 158 -13.36 6.56 -1.30
N ALA A 159 -12.08 6.79 -0.98
CA ALA A 159 -11.41 8.06 -1.22
C ALA A 159 -10.70 8.03 -2.58
N TYR A 160 -10.72 9.15 -3.27
CA TYR A 160 -10.10 9.34 -4.58
C TYR A 160 -9.75 10.80 -4.80
N LEU A 161 -8.89 11.07 -5.77
CA LEU A 161 -8.51 12.44 -6.13
C LEU A 161 -9.44 12.97 -7.22
N LYS A 162 -10.08 14.12 -6.98
CA LYS A 162 -10.86 14.83 -7.96
C LYS A 162 -10.53 16.32 -7.91
N GLU A 163 -10.21 16.90 -9.06
CA GLU A 163 -9.84 18.31 -9.18
C GLU A 163 -8.77 18.78 -8.18
N GLY A 164 -7.80 17.91 -7.89
CA GLY A 164 -6.70 18.20 -6.96
C GLY A 164 -7.08 18.14 -5.48
N LYS A 165 -8.27 17.63 -5.13
CA LYS A 165 -8.73 17.44 -3.75
C LYS A 165 -9.11 16.00 -3.50
N VAL A 166 -8.96 15.58 -2.24
CA VAL A 166 -9.44 14.27 -1.80
C VAL A 166 -10.96 14.32 -1.62
N GLU A 167 -11.67 13.49 -2.36
CA GLU A 167 -13.11 13.27 -2.19
C GLU A 167 -13.38 11.88 -1.59
N PHE A 168 -14.46 11.79 -0.80
CA PHE A 168 -14.90 10.56 -0.15
C PHE A 168 -16.31 10.21 -0.64
N ALA A 169 -16.44 9.11 -1.35
CA ALA A 169 -17.73 8.50 -1.66
C ALA A 169 -18.22 7.71 -0.42
N GLN A 170 -19.48 7.94 -0.03
CA GLN A 170 -20.13 7.26 1.10
C GLN A 170 -20.76 5.93 0.70
#